data_dc17b68249d4925f70b3d446d8572ffe
#
_entry.id   dc17b68249d4925f70b3d446d8572ffe
#
_cell.length_a   1.000
_cell.length_b   1.000
_cell.length_c   1.000
_cell.angle_alpha   90.00
_cell.angle_beta   90.00
_cell.angle_gamma   90.00
#
_symmetry.space_group_name_H-M   'P 1'
#
loop_
_entity.id
_entity.type
_entity.pdbx_description
1 polymer ?
#
loop_
_entity_poly.entity_id
_entity_poly.type
_entity_poly.pdbx_seq_one_letter_code
_entity_poly.pdbx_strand_id
1 'polypeptide(L)'
;MTTDIEKKGPEGALPPSGPEAIKAIPVRHYGRYISAAVAIAAFVAIVYAFAQGKINWGAIPDYFFDDRIIEGVGQTLLLTVLSMTIGIVGGILLAVMRLSKNPVTSSIAWFYIWFFRGTPVLVQLFLWFNLGLVFEYINLGPFYKDEWSDFMTPFLTALLGLGLNEAAYMAEICRAGLLAVDEGQTEASHALGMSHGKTLRRIVIPQAMRVIVPPTGNEVINMLKTTSLVAAVQYFELFKHAQDIGQTSGAPVEMYFLAAAWYLIMTSVLSVGQYYLERYYARGSSRSLPATPWQKVKTHVLSFSSRQGGKA
;
A
#
# COMPACT_ATOMS: atom_id res chain seq x y z
N MET A 1 84.82 50.75 -2.57
CA MET A 1 83.88 51.72 -2.09
C MET A 1 82.50 51.31 -2.69
N THR A 2 81.80 50.41 -2.06
CA THR A 2 80.58 49.81 -2.51
C THR A 2 79.59 49.94 -1.36
N THR A 3 78.66 50.81 -1.53
CA THR A 3 77.57 51.10 -0.57
C THR A 3 76.47 50.07 -0.69
N ASP A 4 76.25 49.33 0.37
CA ASP A 4 75.10 48.43 0.58
C ASP A 4 73.84 49.28 0.74
N ILE A 5 72.84 49.05 -0.14
CA ILE A 5 71.46 49.62 0.03
C ILE A 5 70.56 48.48 0.54
N GLU A 6 70.37 48.47 1.82
CA GLU A 6 69.44 47.62 2.52
C GLU A 6 67.96 48.02 2.14
N LYS A 7 67.30 47.20 1.34
CA LYS A 7 65.90 47.35 1.03
C LYS A 7 65.02 46.85 2.21
N LYS A 8 64.58 47.80 3.06
CA LYS A 8 63.46 47.58 3.98
C LYS A 8 62.18 47.35 3.19
N GLY A 9 61.66 46.09 3.21
CA GLY A 9 60.33 45.77 2.72
C GLY A 9 59.27 46.31 3.69
N PRO A 10 58.03 46.59 3.22
CA PRO A 10 56.98 47.14 4.08
C PRO A 10 56.54 46.11 5.12
N GLU A 11 56.85 46.42 6.38
CA GLU A 11 56.22 45.79 7.55
C GLU A 11 54.73 46.13 7.62
N GLY A 12 53.90 45.10 7.80
CA GLY A 12 52.57 45.28 8.36
C GLY A 12 51.36 45.08 7.43
N ALA A 13 51.36 44.00 6.65
CA ALA A 13 50.06 43.47 6.18
C ALA A 13 49.66 42.32 7.09
N LEU A 14 48.71 42.53 7.97
CA LEU A 14 48.01 41.47 8.70
C LEU A 14 47.41 40.49 7.69
N PRO A 15 47.54 39.18 7.89
CA PRO A 15 46.90 38.24 7.00
C PRO A 15 45.36 38.49 6.99
N PRO A 16 44.68 38.37 5.83
CA PRO A 16 43.26 38.58 5.76
C PRO A 16 42.56 37.70 6.79
N SER A 17 41.80 38.31 7.70
CA SER A 17 40.99 37.58 8.65
C SER A 17 40.08 36.61 7.86
N GLY A 18 40.33 35.32 8.04
CA GLY A 18 39.46 34.29 7.44
C GLY A 18 38.00 34.59 7.83
N PRO A 19 37.02 34.11 7.03
CA PRO A 19 35.60 34.42 7.29
C PRO A 19 35.30 34.06 8.74
N GLU A 20 34.83 35.02 9.53
CA GLU A 20 34.39 34.80 10.91
C GLU A 20 33.43 33.60 10.93
N ALA A 21 33.77 32.58 11.73
CA ALA A 21 32.94 31.40 11.87
C ALA A 21 31.56 31.84 12.38
N ILE A 22 30.54 31.73 11.51
CA ILE A 22 29.16 32.01 11.86
C ILE A 22 28.77 31.12 13.00
N LYS A 23 28.63 31.65 14.20
CA LYS A 23 28.23 30.94 15.39
C LYS A 23 26.74 30.59 15.25
N ALA A 24 26.42 29.37 14.81
CA ALA A 24 25.07 28.90 14.69
C ALA A 24 24.42 28.82 16.09
N ILE A 25 23.52 29.71 16.39
CA ILE A 25 22.76 29.68 17.64
C ILE A 25 21.59 28.72 17.45
N PRO A 26 21.49 27.61 18.24
CA PRO A 26 20.40 26.68 18.10
C PRO A 26 19.07 27.34 18.49
N VAL A 27 18.17 27.49 17.53
CA VAL A 27 16.83 28.03 17.78
C VAL A 27 16.03 26.99 18.56
N ARG A 28 15.61 27.35 19.78
CA ARG A 28 14.76 26.49 20.60
C ARG A 28 13.31 26.57 20.10
N HIS A 29 12.81 25.52 19.49
CA HIS A 29 11.43 25.43 19.01
C HIS A 29 10.48 25.02 20.13
N TYR A 30 10.13 25.93 21.03
CA TYR A 30 9.18 25.65 22.13
C TYR A 30 7.82 25.16 21.61
N GLY A 31 7.37 25.62 20.45
CA GLY A 31 6.15 25.16 19.82
C GLY A 31 6.12 23.65 19.55
N ARG A 32 7.27 23.00 19.29
CA ARG A 32 7.35 21.55 19.13
C ARG A 32 7.08 20.80 20.45
N TYR A 33 7.54 21.30 21.56
CA TYR A 33 7.30 20.67 22.87
C TYR A 33 5.85 20.85 23.29
N ILE A 34 5.28 22.04 23.04
CA ILE A 34 3.87 22.32 23.30
C ILE A 34 2.97 21.43 22.46
N SER A 35 3.23 21.34 21.15
CA SER A 35 2.45 20.47 20.26
C SER A 35 2.56 18.98 20.63
N ALA A 36 3.76 18.52 21.01
CA ALA A 36 3.95 17.16 21.50
C ALA A 36 3.18 16.90 22.82
N ALA A 37 3.23 17.85 23.77
CA ALA A 37 2.49 17.74 25.02
C ALA A 37 0.96 17.70 24.79
N VAL A 38 0.44 18.56 23.90
CA VAL A 38 -0.99 18.56 23.51
C VAL A 38 -1.37 17.25 22.86
N ALA A 39 -0.55 16.73 21.94
CA ALA A 39 -0.81 15.45 21.27
C ALA A 39 -0.81 14.27 22.28
N ILE A 40 0.15 14.24 23.20
CA ILE A 40 0.20 13.22 24.27
C ILE A 40 -1.03 13.34 25.19
N ALA A 41 -1.38 14.57 25.60
CA ALA A 41 -2.55 14.79 26.46
C ALA A 41 -3.85 14.35 25.76
N ALA A 42 -4.02 14.68 24.48
CA ALA A 42 -5.16 14.22 23.68
C ALA A 42 -5.20 12.68 23.57
N PHE A 43 -4.05 12.06 23.30
CA PHE A 43 -3.95 10.59 23.25
C PHE A 43 -4.33 9.94 24.59
N VAL A 44 -3.78 10.44 25.71
CA VAL A 44 -4.09 9.97 27.06
C VAL A 44 -5.59 10.16 27.36
N ALA A 45 -6.17 11.32 26.99
CA ALA A 45 -7.60 11.56 27.19
C ALA A 45 -8.48 10.58 26.40
N ILE A 46 -8.11 10.25 25.16
CA ILE A 46 -8.80 9.23 24.36
C ILE A 46 -8.70 7.85 25.04
N VAL A 47 -7.48 7.42 25.41
CA VAL A 47 -7.29 6.13 26.09
C VAL A 47 -8.08 6.06 27.39
N TYR A 48 -8.06 7.13 28.18
CA TYR A 48 -8.83 7.21 29.42
C TYR A 48 -10.35 7.12 29.17
N ALA A 49 -10.85 7.82 28.13
CA ALA A 49 -12.26 7.75 27.75
C ALA A 49 -12.68 6.33 27.37
N PHE A 50 -11.87 5.60 26.62
CA PHE A 50 -12.12 4.19 26.28
C PHE A 50 -12.03 3.28 27.52
N ALA A 51 -11.07 3.53 28.43
CA ALA A 51 -10.93 2.77 29.66
C ALA A 51 -12.13 2.94 30.62
N GLN A 52 -12.77 4.12 30.63
CA GLN A 52 -14.00 4.40 31.39
C GLN A 52 -15.28 3.98 30.66
N GLY A 53 -15.16 3.65 29.37
CA GLY A 53 -16.31 3.19 28.55
C GLY A 53 -16.87 1.85 29.07
N LYS A 54 -18.14 1.59 28.75
CA LYS A 54 -18.79 0.30 29.07
C LYS A 54 -18.32 -0.79 28.10
N ILE A 55 -17.01 -1.10 28.11
CA ILE A 55 -16.39 -2.10 27.24
C ILE A 55 -15.89 -3.24 28.13
N ASN A 56 -16.33 -4.45 27.85
CA ASN A 56 -15.84 -5.66 28.52
C ASN A 56 -14.51 -6.11 27.90
N TRP A 57 -13.42 -5.47 28.29
CA TRP A 57 -12.07 -5.79 27.79
C TRP A 57 -11.67 -7.26 27.99
N GLY A 58 -12.28 -7.96 28.98
CA GLY A 58 -12.04 -9.38 29.24
C GLY A 58 -12.56 -10.30 28.14
N ALA A 59 -13.59 -9.88 27.39
CA ALA A 59 -14.16 -10.67 26.29
C ALA A 59 -13.18 -10.79 25.10
N ILE A 60 -12.30 -9.81 24.89
CA ILE A 60 -11.38 -9.83 23.73
C ILE A 60 -10.43 -11.03 23.80
N PRO A 61 -9.67 -11.29 24.88
CA PRO A 61 -8.81 -12.48 25.01
C PRO A 61 -9.58 -13.80 24.88
N ASP A 62 -10.79 -13.86 25.43
CA ASP A 62 -11.61 -15.09 25.44
C ASP A 62 -11.96 -15.57 24.03
N TYR A 63 -12.24 -14.63 23.13
CA TYR A 63 -12.59 -14.94 21.75
C TYR A 63 -11.41 -14.79 20.75
N PHE A 64 -10.22 -14.35 21.20
CA PHE A 64 -9.13 -14.01 20.29
C PHE A 64 -8.67 -15.18 19.41
N PHE A 65 -8.73 -16.40 19.96
CA PHE A 65 -8.40 -17.64 19.26
C PHE A 65 -9.61 -18.56 19.10
N ASP A 66 -10.85 -18.02 19.15
CA ASP A 66 -12.06 -18.79 18.82
C ASP A 66 -11.93 -19.37 17.41
N ASP A 67 -12.35 -20.63 17.22
CA ASP A 67 -12.23 -21.36 15.95
C ASP A 67 -12.84 -20.59 14.78
N ARG A 68 -13.95 -19.91 14.98
CA ARG A 68 -14.63 -19.08 13.97
C ARG A 68 -13.78 -17.87 13.57
N ILE A 69 -13.09 -17.26 14.52
CA ILE A 69 -12.16 -16.13 14.23
C ILE A 69 -10.97 -16.62 13.41
N ILE A 70 -10.39 -17.76 13.80
CA ILE A 70 -9.25 -18.35 13.06
C ILE A 70 -9.68 -18.78 11.65
N GLU A 71 -10.87 -19.40 11.51
CA GLU A 71 -11.46 -19.69 10.21
C GLU A 71 -11.62 -18.42 9.39
N GLY A 72 -12.18 -17.36 9.98
CA GLY A 72 -12.36 -16.04 9.36
C GLY A 72 -11.04 -15.44 8.87
N VAL A 73 -9.95 -15.55 9.66
CA VAL A 73 -8.60 -15.15 9.24
C VAL A 73 -8.18 -15.93 7.98
N GLY A 74 -8.39 -17.24 7.97
CA GLY A 74 -8.11 -18.09 6.81
C GLY A 74 -8.90 -17.66 5.57
N GLN A 75 -10.21 -17.39 5.70
CA GLN A 75 -11.07 -16.93 4.61
C GLN A 75 -10.67 -15.54 4.10
N THR A 76 -10.30 -14.62 4.98
CA THR A 76 -9.76 -13.31 4.62
C THR A 76 -8.50 -13.43 3.76
N LEU A 77 -7.55 -14.27 4.17
CA LEU A 77 -6.31 -14.50 3.43
C LEU A 77 -6.57 -15.18 2.08
N LEU A 78 -7.42 -16.21 2.06
CA LEU A 78 -7.81 -16.91 0.84
C LEU A 78 -8.45 -15.95 -0.17
N LEU A 79 -9.43 -15.17 0.26
CA LEU A 79 -10.11 -14.21 -0.60
C LEU A 79 -9.15 -13.13 -1.11
N THR A 80 -8.23 -12.66 -0.26
CA THR A 80 -7.18 -11.71 -0.66
C THR A 80 -6.32 -12.28 -1.79
N VAL A 81 -5.81 -13.50 -1.64
CA VAL A 81 -4.95 -14.14 -2.65
C VAL A 81 -5.69 -14.35 -3.97
N LEU A 82 -6.92 -14.87 -3.90
CA LEU A 82 -7.71 -15.15 -5.10
C LEU A 82 -8.12 -13.86 -5.82
N SER A 83 -8.62 -12.86 -5.10
CA SER A 83 -9.00 -11.56 -5.68
C SER A 83 -7.79 -10.83 -6.28
N MET A 84 -6.64 -10.84 -5.60
CA MET A 84 -5.40 -10.28 -6.16
C MET A 84 -4.92 -11.03 -7.39
N THR A 85 -5.09 -12.35 -7.44
CA THR A 85 -4.75 -13.14 -8.62
C THR A 85 -5.60 -12.74 -9.83
N ILE A 86 -6.92 -12.62 -9.65
CA ILE A 86 -7.83 -12.10 -10.70
C ILE A 86 -7.44 -10.67 -11.06
N GLY A 87 -7.19 -9.83 -10.06
CA GLY A 87 -6.80 -8.43 -10.25
C GLY A 87 -5.51 -8.28 -11.07
N ILE A 88 -4.47 -9.03 -10.74
CA ILE A 88 -3.19 -8.98 -11.46
C ILE A 88 -3.34 -9.51 -12.89
N VAL A 89 -3.96 -10.67 -13.08
CA VAL A 89 -4.14 -11.26 -14.42
C VAL A 89 -5.03 -10.37 -15.29
N GLY A 90 -6.19 -9.96 -14.78
CA GLY A 90 -7.10 -9.05 -15.46
C GLY A 90 -6.47 -7.68 -15.72
N GLY A 91 -5.73 -7.15 -14.76
CA GLY A 91 -5.03 -5.87 -14.87
C GLY A 91 -3.96 -5.85 -15.96
N ILE A 92 -3.15 -6.92 -16.06
CA ILE A 92 -2.18 -7.07 -17.15
C ILE A 92 -2.88 -7.09 -18.51
N LEU A 93 -3.97 -7.88 -18.63
CA LEU A 93 -4.75 -7.97 -19.87
C LEU A 93 -5.32 -6.60 -20.24
N LEU A 94 -5.97 -5.91 -19.31
CA LEU A 94 -6.53 -4.57 -19.53
C LEU A 94 -5.46 -3.53 -19.85
N ALA A 95 -4.29 -3.59 -19.23
CA ALA A 95 -3.17 -2.69 -19.54
C ALA A 95 -2.69 -2.88 -20.99
N VAL A 96 -2.53 -4.13 -21.44
CA VAL A 96 -2.16 -4.45 -22.82
C VAL A 96 -3.25 -3.96 -23.80
N MET A 97 -4.52 -4.21 -23.50
CA MET A 97 -5.65 -3.71 -24.28
C MET A 97 -5.66 -2.18 -24.36
N ARG A 98 -5.37 -1.52 -23.24
CA ARG A 98 -5.38 -0.03 -23.15
C ARG A 98 -4.25 0.61 -23.93
N LEU A 99 -3.10 -0.06 -24.07
CA LEU A 99 -1.94 0.37 -24.86
C LEU A 99 -2.04 -0.06 -26.35
N SER A 100 -3.09 -0.79 -26.73
CA SER A 100 -3.30 -1.22 -28.11
C SER A 100 -3.52 -0.04 -29.06
N LYS A 101 -2.97 -0.12 -30.26
CA LYS A 101 -3.24 0.82 -31.37
C LYS A 101 -4.66 0.68 -31.94
N ASN A 102 -5.34 -0.43 -31.64
CA ASN A 102 -6.72 -0.63 -32.05
C ASN A 102 -7.66 0.21 -31.17
N PRO A 103 -8.39 1.19 -31.72
CA PRO A 103 -9.23 2.08 -30.94
C PRO A 103 -10.38 1.35 -30.22
N VAL A 104 -10.92 0.28 -30.81
CA VAL A 104 -12.00 -0.50 -30.20
C VAL A 104 -11.51 -1.19 -28.94
N THR A 105 -10.38 -1.91 -29.03
CA THR A 105 -9.78 -2.60 -27.88
C THR A 105 -9.40 -1.63 -26.76
N SER A 106 -8.78 -0.50 -27.11
CA SER A 106 -8.40 0.53 -26.15
C SER A 106 -9.61 1.19 -25.48
N SER A 107 -10.71 1.41 -26.24
CA SER A 107 -11.95 1.99 -25.70
C SER A 107 -12.67 1.06 -24.73
N ILE A 108 -12.71 -0.25 -25.03
CA ILE A 108 -13.29 -1.26 -24.11
C ILE A 108 -12.52 -1.28 -22.78
N ALA A 109 -11.19 -1.32 -22.85
CA ALA A 109 -10.37 -1.29 -21.64
C ALA A 109 -10.53 0.03 -20.87
N TRP A 110 -10.61 1.16 -21.58
CA TRP A 110 -10.85 2.47 -20.97
C TRP A 110 -12.20 2.51 -20.24
N PHE A 111 -13.27 2.03 -20.87
CA PHE A 111 -14.60 1.99 -20.27
C PHE A 111 -14.63 1.12 -19.01
N TYR A 112 -14.02 -0.08 -19.07
CA TYR A 112 -13.90 -0.97 -17.92
C TYR A 112 -13.17 -0.29 -16.74
N ILE A 113 -12.00 0.28 -16.99
CA ILE A 113 -11.20 0.95 -15.96
C ILE A 113 -11.96 2.15 -15.39
N TRP A 114 -12.58 2.96 -16.23
CA TRP A 114 -13.38 4.09 -15.82
C TRP A 114 -14.55 3.68 -14.93
N PHE A 115 -15.30 2.64 -15.31
CA PHE A 115 -16.46 2.15 -14.58
C PHE A 115 -16.07 1.61 -13.20
N PHE A 116 -15.13 0.65 -13.15
CA PHE A 116 -14.76 0.00 -11.90
C PHE A 116 -14.03 0.91 -10.92
N ARG A 117 -13.21 1.86 -11.40
CA ARG A 117 -12.55 2.84 -10.53
C ARG A 117 -13.43 4.03 -10.19
N GLY A 118 -14.45 4.31 -10.98
CA GLY A 118 -15.38 5.40 -10.77
C GLY A 118 -16.54 5.07 -9.82
N THR A 119 -16.74 3.81 -9.47
CA THR A 119 -17.83 3.36 -8.58
C THR A 119 -17.29 2.72 -7.30
N PRO A 120 -17.95 2.93 -6.14
CA PRO A 120 -17.52 2.31 -4.88
C PRO A 120 -17.64 0.78 -4.92
N VAL A 121 -16.60 0.08 -4.46
CA VAL A 121 -16.57 -1.39 -4.45
C VAL A 121 -17.74 -2.01 -3.66
N LEU A 122 -18.15 -1.37 -2.55
CA LEU A 122 -19.31 -1.83 -1.77
C LEU A 122 -20.60 -1.82 -2.60
N VAL A 123 -20.82 -0.77 -3.41
CA VAL A 123 -21.97 -0.69 -4.32
C VAL A 123 -21.91 -1.79 -5.37
N GLN A 124 -20.72 -2.06 -5.92
CA GLN A 124 -20.49 -3.15 -6.87
C GLN A 124 -20.83 -4.52 -6.25
N LEU A 125 -20.38 -4.77 -5.00
CA LEU A 125 -20.71 -6.00 -4.27
C LEU A 125 -22.22 -6.18 -4.13
N PHE A 126 -22.96 -5.13 -3.74
CA PHE A 126 -24.43 -5.20 -3.65
C PHE A 126 -25.09 -5.41 -5.01
N LEU A 127 -24.60 -4.80 -6.07
CA LEU A 127 -25.12 -5.02 -7.42
C LEU A 127 -24.93 -6.48 -7.85
N TRP A 128 -23.73 -7.05 -7.68
CA TRP A 128 -23.46 -8.44 -8.01
C TRP A 128 -24.33 -9.40 -7.19
N PHE A 129 -24.45 -9.16 -5.89
CA PHE A 129 -25.22 -10.02 -4.98
C PHE A 129 -26.72 -10.01 -5.30
N ASN A 130 -27.25 -8.85 -5.70
CA ASN A 130 -28.67 -8.68 -5.97
C ASN A 130 -29.05 -8.82 -7.45
N LEU A 131 -28.15 -9.25 -8.33
CA LEU A 131 -28.47 -9.47 -9.75
C LEU A 131 -29.60 -10.50 -9.94
N GLY A 132 -29.75 -11.45 -9.02
CA GLY A 132 -30.85 -12.41 -9.01
C GLY A 132 -32.26 -11.76 -8.90
N LEU A 133 -32.35 -10.52 -8.40
CA LEU A 133 -33.60 -9.76 -8.40
C LEU A 133 -33.98 -9.23 -9.79
N VAL A 134 -32.99 -9.11 -10.69
CA VAL A 134 -33.17 -8.60 -12.05
C VAL A 134 -33.24 -9.75 -13.05
N PHE A 135 -32.38 -10.74 -12.86
CA PHE A 135 -32.26 -11.91 -13.73
C PHE A 135 -32.52 -13.17 -12.90
N GLU A 136 -33.68 -13.78 -13.08
CA GLU A 136 -34.08 -14.96 -12.32
C GLU A 136 -33.20 -16.17 -12.67
N TYR A 137 -32.88 -16.34 -13.95
CA TYR A 137 -32.11 -17.49 -14.46
C TYR A 137 -30.90 -17.05 -15.28
N ILE A 138 -29.80 -17.81 -15.13
CA ILE A 138 -28.70 -17.83 -16.09
C ILE A 138 -29.03 -18.90 -17.12
N ASN A 139 -29.23 -18.51 -18.38
CA ASN A 139 -29.54 -19.44 -19.45
C ASN A 139 -28.49 -19.31 -20.57
N LEU A 140 -27.56 -20.25 -20.64
CA LEU A 140 -26.56 -20.41 -21.70
C LEU A 140 -26.99 -21.44 -22.73
N GLY A 141 -28.28 -21.47 -23.05
CA GLY A 141 -28.84 -22.43 -24.02
C GLY A 141 -28.83 -23.86 -23.49
N PRO A 142 -28.40 -24.85 -24.33
CA PRO A 142 -28.38 -26.24 -23.94
C PRO A 142 -27.27 -26.60 -22.94
N PHE A 143 -26.32 -25.72 -22.69
CA PHE A 143 -25.13 -26.03 -21.89
C PHE A 143 -25.27 -25.78 -20.40
N TYR A 144 -26.09 -24.77 -19.99
CA TYR A 144 -26.24 -24.41 -18.60
C TYR A 144 -27.54 -23.61 -18.38
N LYS A 145 -28.32 -24.04 -17.40
CA LYS A 145 -29.48 -23.29 -16.91
C LYS A 145 -29.58 -23.46 -15.40
N ASP A 146 -29.48 -22.38 -14.67
CA ASP A 146 -29.55 -22.39 -13.21
C ASP A 146 -30.15 -21.08 -12.70
N GLU A 147 -30.59 -21.05 -11.45
CA GLU A 147 -31.02 -19.80 -10.83
C GLU A 147 -29.80 -18.91 -10.57
N TRP A 148 -29.99 -17.60 -10.78
CA TRP A 148 -28.92 -16.64 -10.53
C TRP A 148 -28.45 -16.67 -9.08
N SER A 149 -29.39 -16.85 -8.12
CA SER A 149 -29.14 -16.95 -6.69
C SER A 149 -28.20 -18.09 -6.32
N ASP A 150 -28.33 -19.24 -6.99
CA ASP A 150 -27.51 -20.42 -6.73
C ASP A 150 -26.10 -20.28 -7.34
N PHE A 151 -26.03 -19.63 -8.49
CA PHE A 151 -24.74 -19.35 -9.15
C PHE A 151 -23.93 -18.28 -8.39
N MET A 152 -24.56 -17.13 -8.04
CA MET A 152 -23.88 -16.02 -7.36
C MET A 152 -23.90 -16.22 -5.84
N THR A 153 -23.18 -17.25 -5.39
CA THR A 153 -22.96 -17.45 -3.95
C THR A 153 -22.26 -16.25 -3.31
N PRO A 154 -22.38 -16.05 -1.98
CA PRO A 154 -21.63 -15.00 -1.27
C PRO A 154 -20.13 -15.00 -1.57
N PHE A 155 -19.51 -16.18 -1.67
CA PHE A 155 -18.10 -16.33 -2.03
C PHE A 155 -17.82 -15.82 -3.45
N LEU A 156 -18.58 -16.27 -4.45
CA LEU A 156 -18.38 -15.88 -5.84
C LEU A 156 -18.64 -14.38 -6.03
N THR A 157 -19.66 -13.85 -5.37
CA THR A 157 -19.95 -12.40 -5.33
C THR A 157 -18.77 -11.61 -4.77
N ALA A 158 -18.21 -12.05 -3.63
CA ALA A 158 -17.06 -11.43 -3.00
C ALA A 158 -15.83 -11.49 -3.92
N LEU A 159 -15.55 -12.67 -4.47
CA LEU A 159 -14.40 -12.91 -5.34
C LEU A 159 -14.44 -12.08 -6.62
N LEU A 160 -15.58 -12.07 -7.31
CA LEU A 160 -15.74 -11.30 -8.55
C LEU A 160 -15.80 -9.79 -8.26
N GLY A 161 -16.55 -9.37 -7.25
CA GLY A 161 -16.67 -7.95 -6.89
C GLY A 161 -15.32 -7.34 -6.55
N LEU A 162 -14.52 -8.01 -5.72
CA LEU A 162 -13.18 -7.54 -5.36
C LEU A 162 -12.18 -7.72 -6.52
N GLY A 163 -12.15 -8.90 -7.16
CA GLY A 163 -11.17 -9.20 -8.19
C GLY A 163 -11.33 -8.37 -9.46
N LEU A 164 -12.57 -8.13 -9.93
CA LEU A 164 -12.82 -7.28 -11.09
C LEU A 164 -12.54 -5.80 -10.78
N ASN A 165 -12.87 -5.34 -9.58
CA ASN A 165 -12.50 -4.00 -9.16
C ASN A 165 -10.98 -3.84 -9.13
N GLU A 166 -10.26 -4.79 -8.52
CA GLU A 166 -8.80 -4.78 -8.44
C GLU A 166 -8.13 -4.81 -9.82
N ALA A 167 -8.70 -5.54 -10.80
CA ALA A 167 -8.18 -5.58 -12.16
C ALA A 167 -8.09 -4.17 -12.79
N ALA A 168 -9.01 -3.28 -12.47
CA ALA A 168 -8.99 -1.91 -12.96
C ALA A 168 -7.85 -1.08 -12.32
N TYR A 169 -7.55 -1.28 -11.03
CA TYR A 169 -6.42 -0.64 -10.36
C TYR A 169 -5.09 -1.19 -10.88
N MET A 170 -4.98 -2.51 -10.96
CA MET A 170 -3.79 -3.18 -11.48
C MET A 170 -3.51 -2.82 -12.96
N ALA A 171 -4.54 -2.59 -13.77
CA ALA A 171 -4.37 -2.14 -15.15
C ALA A 171 -3.64 -0.79 -15.24
N GLU A 172 -4.00 0.17 -14.40
CA GLU A 172 -3.32 1.48 -14.37
C GLU A 172 -1.90 1.38 -13.80
N ILE A 173 -1.68 0.54 -12.78
CA ILE A 173 -0.33 0.28 -12.23
C ILE A 173 0.56 -0.33 -13.32
N CYS A 174 0.09 -1.36 -14.02
CA CYS A 174 0.84 -2.00 -15.11
C CYS A 174 1.09 -1.02 -16.26
N ARG A 175 0.08 -0.25 -16.68
CA ARG A 175 0.21 0.76 -17.73
C ARG A 175 1.24 1.84 -17.34
N ALA A 176 1.16 2.38 -16.13
CA ALA A 176 2.10 3.39 -15.64
C ALA A 176 3.54 2.84 -15.60
N GLY A 177 3.72 1.59 -15.17
CA GLY A 177 5.03 0.95 -15.13
C GLY A 177 5.62 0.71 -16.50
N LEU A 178 4.81 0.31 -17.49
CA LEU A 178 5.28 0.15 -18.87
C LEU A 178 5.66 1.48 -19.50
N LEU A 179 4.89 2.55 -19.27
CA LEU A 179 5.16 3.90 -19.79
C LEU A 179 6.32 4.61 -19.06
N ALA A 180 6.72 4.13 -17.90
CA ALA A 180 7.87 4.68 -17.16
C ALA A 180 9.22 4.27 -17.74
N VAL A 181 9.26 3.30 -18.64
CA VAL A 181 10.48 2.88 -19.33
C VAL A 181 10.77 3.87 -20.46
N ASP A 182 12.00 4.39 -20.47
CA ASP A 182 12.45 5.34 -21.48
C ASP A 182 12.34 4.75 -22.90
N GLU A 183 11.74 5.49 -23.85
CA GLU A 183 11.53 5.06 -25.22
C GLU A 183 12.85 4.78 -25.94
N GLY A 184 13.92 5.50 -25.60
CA GLY A 184 15.26 5.28 -26.14
C GLY A 184 15.79 3.87 -25.87
N GLN A 185 15.36 3.20 -24.80
CA GLN A 185 15.69 1.79 -24.54
C GLN A 185 15.10 0.86 -25.60
N THR A 186 13.87 1.16 -26.04
CA THR A 186 13.20 0.42 -27.10
C THR A 186 13.85 0.70 -28.45
N GLU A 187 14.14 1.95 -28.76
CA GLU A 187 14.81 2.36 -30.01
C GLU A 187 16.21 1.75 -30.12
N ALA A 188 17.02 1.86 -29.07
CA ALA A 188 18.37 1.26 -29.03
C ALA A 188 18.33 -0.27 -29.21
N SER A 189 17.35 -0.95 -28.62
CA SER A 189 17.21 -2.40 -28.77
C SER A 189 16.85 -2.80 -30.21
N HIS A 190 16.01 -2.02 -30.87
CA HIS A 190 15.67 -2.24 -32.28
C HIS A 190 16.85 -1.93 -33.20
N ALA A 191 17.66 -0.89 -32.91
CA ALA A 191 18.89 -0.58 -33.66
C ALA A 191 19.92 -1.73 -33.56
N LEU A 192 19.90 -2.49 -32.45
CA LEU A 192 20.71 -3.71 -32.27
C LEU A 192 20.08 -4.97 -32.90
N GLY A 193 18.98 -4.82 -33.69
CA GLY A 193 18.32 -5.93 -34.37
C GLY A 193 17.46 -6.83 -33.47
N MET A 194 17.10 -6.37 -32.27
CA MET A 194 16.21 -7.14 -31.39
C MET A 194 14.76 -7.11 -31.91
N SER A 195 14.12 -8.26 -31.95
CA SER A 195 12.67 -8.32 -32.23
C SER A 195 11.87 -7.72 -31.07
N HIS A 196 10.67 -7.21 -31.38
CA HIS A 196 9.78 -6.57 -30.38
C HIS A 196 9.56 -7.45 -29.13
N GLY A 197 9.30 -8.75 -29.28
CA GLY A 197 9.13 -9.66 -28.16
C GLY A 197 10.40 -9.84 -27.31
N LYS A 198 11.60 -9.83 -27.92
CA LYS A 198 12.87 -9.87 -27.21
C LYS A 198 13.10 -8.57 -26.45
N THR A 199 12.85 -7.42 -27.07
CA THR A 199 12.91 -6.09 -26.45
C THR A 199 11.99 -6.03 -25.22
N LEU A 200 10.71 -6.40 -25.39
CA LEU A 200 9.75 -6.40 -24.30
C LEU A 200 10.22 -7.26 -23.12
N ARG A 201 10.59 -8.53 -23.39
CA ARG A 201 10.95 -9.49 -22.33
C ARG A 201 12.29 -9.17 -21.65
N ARG A 202 13.31 -8.70 -22.38
CA ARG A 202 14.67 -8.53 -21.85
C ARG A 202 15.00 -7.11 -21.39
N ILE A 203 14.31 -6.11 -21.94
CA ILE A 203 14.61 -4.69 -21.68
C ILE A 203 13.47 -4.01 -20.93
N VAL A 204 12.26 -4.02 -21.52
CA VAL A 204 11.12 -3.23 -21.00
C VAL A 204 10.55 -3.84 -19.73
N ILE A 205 10.14 -5.12 -19.73
CA ILE A 205 9.49 -5.75 -18.56
C ILE A 205 10.37 -5.70 -17.31
N PRO A 206 11.67 -6.06 -17.34
CA PRO A 206 12.50 -5.98 -16.12
C PRO A 206 12.63 -4.58 -15.54
N GLN A 207 12.60 -3.54 -16.38
CA GLN A 207 12.62 -2.15 -15.93
C GLN A 207 11.23 -1.72 -15.41
N ALA A 208 10.16 -2.05 -16.13
CA ALA A 208 8.79 -1.77 -15.73
C ALA A 208 8.42 -2.42 -14.37
N MET A 209 8.89 -3.65 -14.10
CA MET A 209 8.64 -4.35 -12.85
C MET A 209 9.17 -3.62 -11.61
N ARG A 210 10.20 -2.81 -11.75
CA ARG A 210 10.71 -1.96 -10.66
C ARG A 210 9.72 -0.86 -10.27
N VAL A 211 8.84 -0.48 -11.19
CA VAL A 211 7.79 0.53 -10.99
C VAL A 211 6.45 -0.13 -10.62
N ILE A 212 6.17 -1.33 -11.16
CA ILE A 212 4.91 -2.07 -10.95
C ILE A 212 4.86 -2.74 -9.58
N VAL A 213 5.94 -3.44 -9.19
CA VAL A 213 5.92 -4.31 -8.00
C VAL A 213 5.69 -3.57 -6.68
N PRO A 214 6.32 -2.40 -6.42
CA PRO A 214 6.05 -1.68 -5.18
C PRO A 214 4.59 -1.28 -4.96
N PRO A 215 3.88 -0.63 -5.89
CA PRO A 215 2.46 -0.34 -5.70
C PRO A 215 1.59 -1.60 -5.67
N THR A 216 1.92 -2.66 -6.44
CA THR A 216 1.19 -3.94 -6.36
C THR A 216 1.20 -4.53 -4.95
N GLY A 217 2.34 -4.49 -4.27
CA GLY A 217 2.42 -4.96 -2.89
C GLY A 217 1.58 -4.12 -1.91
N ASN A 218 1.45 -2.81 -2.16
CA ASN A 218 0.53 -1.96 -1.40
C ASN A 218 -0.94 -2.33 -1.67
N GLU A 219 -1.29 -2.69 -2.91
CA GLU A 219 -2.65 -3.16 -3.24
C GLU A 219 -2.97 -4.49 -2.54
N VAL A 220 -2.01 -5.41 -2.36
CA VAL A 220 -2.23 -6.62 -1.55
C VAL A 220 -2.64 -6.28 -0.12
N ILE A 221 -1.97 -5.30 0.52
CA ILE A 221 -2.30 -4.85 1.88
C ILE A 221 -3.66 -4.14 1.91
N ASN A 222 -3.98 -3.36 0.89
CA ASN A 222 -5.29 -2.72 0.74
C ASN A 222 -6.40 -3.75 0.54
N MET A 223 -6.20 -4.72 -0.35
CA MET A 223 -7.14 -5.80 -0.62
C MET A 223 -7.48 -6.57 0.65
N LEU A 224 -6.47 -6.94 1.47
CA LEU A 224 -6.70 -7.63 2.73
C LEU A 224 -7.66 -6.87 3.66
N LYS A 225 -7.60 -5.54 3.70
CA LYS A 225 -8.53 -4.72 4.49
C LYS A 225 -9.89 -4.59 3.80
N THR A 226 -9.90 -4.49 2.49
CA THR A 226 -11.11 -4.33 1.68
C THR A 226 -12.00 -5.58 1.72
N THR A 227 -11.43 -6.77 2.00
CA THR A 227 -12.23 -7.99 2.20
C THR A 227 -13.26 -7.85 3.30
N SER A 228 -13.06 -6.99 4.31
CA SER A 228 -14.08 -6.73 5.35
C SER A 228 -15.42 -6.23 4.80
N LEU A 229 -15.44 -5.62 3.62
CA LEU A 229 -16.67 -5.14 2.98
C LEU A 229 -17.58 -6.29 2.52
N VAL A 230 -17.05 -7.50 2.33
CA VAL A 230 -17.86 -8.64 1.87
C VAL A 230 -18.77 -9.20 2.96
N ALA A 231 -18.58 -8.79 4.21
CA ALA A 231 -19.54 -9.02 5.28
C ALA A 231 -20.95 -8.51 4.90
N ALA A 232 -21.04 -7.44 4.09
CA ALA A 232 -22.28 -6.87 3.60
C ALA A 232 -23.07 -7.82 2.66
N VAL A 233 -22.35 -8.72 1.99
CA VAL A 233 -22.94 -9.76 1.11
C VAL A 233 -22.94 -11.14 1.76
N GLN A 234 -22.88 -11.16 3.09
CA GLN A 234 -23.00 -12.37 3.93
C GLN A 234 -21.88 -13.41 3.70
N TYR A 235 -20.70 -13.00 3.23
CA TYR A 235 -19.55 -13.89 3.19
C TYR A 235 -18.84 -13.91 4.55
N PHE A 236 -18.61 -15.11 5.09
CA PHE A 236 -18.02 -15.33 6.42
C PHE A 236 -16.50 -15.28 6.37
N GLU A 237 -15.97 -14.07 6.39
CA GLU A 237 -14.57 -13.78 6.64
C GLU A 237 -14.38 -13.24 8.08
N LEU A 238 -13.20 -12.78 8.45
CA LEU A 238 -12.87 -12.35 9.81
C LEU A 238 -13.86 -11.36 10.41
N PHE A 239 -14.20 -10.28 9.68
CA PHE A 239 -15.07 -9.24 10.20
C PHE A 239 -16.51 -9.73 10.37
N LYS A 240 -17.02 -10.55 9.43
CA LYS A 240 -18.35 -11.15 9.53
C LYS A 240 -18.44 -12.11 10.69
N HIS A 241 -17.47 -12.97 10.92
CA HIS A 241 -17.42 -13.83 12.10
C HIS A 241 -17.38 -13.03 13.40
N ALA A 242 -16.55 -11.99 13.48
CA ALA A 242 -16.50 -11.11 14.64
C ALA A 242 -17.85 -10.42 14.89
N GLN A 243 -18.52 -9.96 13.82
CA GLN A 243 -19.83 -9.33 13.89
C GLN A 243 -20.88 -10.30 14.46
N ASP A 244 -20.93 -11.54 13.97
CA ASP A 244 -21.89 -12.54 14.42
C ASP A 244 -21.64 -12.98 15.88
N ILE A 245 -20.38 -13.16 16.27
CA ILE A 245 -20.02 -13.42 17.67
C ILE A 245 -20.45 -12.24 18.54
N GLY A 246 -20.17 -11.01 18.12
CA GLY A 246 -20.55 -9.81 18.89
C GLY A 246 -22.06 -9.68 19.10
N GLN A 247 -22.86 -10.03 18.07
CA GLN A 247 -24.32 -10.01 18.18
C GLN A 247 -24.85 -11.09 19.13
N THR A 248 -24.30 -12.30 19.08
CA THR A 248 -24.73 -13.43 19.92
C THR A 248 -24.25 -13.35 21.35
N SER A 249 -23.05 -12.79 21.60
CA SER A 249 -22.48 -12.61 22.93
C SER A 249 -22.89 -11.33 23.65
N GLY A 250 -23.56 -10.40 22.93
CA GLY A 250 -23.90 -9.07 23.44
C GLY A 250 -22.68 -8.13 23.57
N ALA A 251 -21.57 -8.45 22.93
CA ALA A 251 -20.31 -7.70 22.99
C ALA A 251 -19.82 -7.24 21.58
N PRO A 252 -20.64 -6.50 20.81
CA PRO A 252 -20.29 -6.16 19.43
C PRO A 252 -19.07 -5.24 19.30
N VAL A 253 -18.90 -4.31 20.24
CA VAL A 253 -17.77 -3.35 20.21
C VAL A 253 -16.45 -4.07 20.47
N GLU A 254 -16.46 -4.99 21.43
CA GLU A 254 -15.28 -5.82 21.78
C GLU A 254 -14.84 -6.67 20.61
N MET A 255 -15.78 -7.25 19.87
CA MET A 255 -15.49 -8.05 18.68
C MET A 255 -14.97 -7.21 17.52
N TYR A 256 -15.38 -5.95 17.39
CA TYR A 256 -14.76 -5.03 16.42
C TYR A 256 -13.32 -4.67 16.78
N PHE A 257 -13.00 -4.51 18.08
CA PHE A 257 -11.61 -4.35 18.51
C PHE A 257 -10.78 -5.59 18.24
N LEU A 258 -11.35 -6.78 18.49
CA LEU A 258 -10.70 -8.06 18.20
C LEU A 258 -10.40 -8.17 16.69
N ALA A 259 -11.38 -7.91 15.83
CA ALA A 259 -11.19 -7.93 14.38
C ALA A 259 -10.12 -6.93 13.94
N ALA A 260 -10.16 -5.69 14.46
CA ALA A 260 -9.16 -4.66 14.18
C ALA A 260 -7.74 -5.10 14.60
N ALA A 261 -7.60 -5.79 15.74
CA ALA A 261 -6.31 -6.33 16.19
C ALA A 261 -5.79 -7.39 15.23
N TRP A 262 -6.62 -8.31 14.77
CA TRP A 262 -6.24 -9.32 13.78
C TRP A 262 -5.86 -8.71 12.42
N TYR A 263 -6.65 -7.74 11.91
CA TYR A 263 -6.27 -7.00 10.70
C TYR A 263 -4.94 -6.28 10.87
N LEU A 264 -4.70 -5.67 12.03
CA LEU A 264 -3.42 -5.01 12.33
C LEU A 264 -2.24 -6.00 12.31
N ILE A 265 -2.42 -7.20 12.89
CA ILE A 265 -1.41 -8.26 12.86
C ILE A 265 -1.12 -8.67 11.41
N MET A 266 -2.16 -9.03 10.64
CA MET A 266 -2.01 -9.47 9.25
C MET A 266 -1.36 -8.40 8.37
N THR A 267 -1.83 -7.15 8.46
CA THR A 267 -1.27 -6.03 7.68
C THR A 267 0.15 -5.71 8.10
N SER A 268 0.50 -5.86 9.38
CA SER A 268 1.88 -5.66 9.86
C SER A 268 2.83 -6.70 9.28
N VAL A 269 2.42 -7.97 9.25
CA VAL A 269 3.22 -9.05 8.63
C VAL A 269 3.42 -8.78 7.14
N LEU A 270 2.35 -8.44 6.41
CA LEU A 270 2.44 -8.11 4.98
C LEU A 270 3.30 -6.86 4.74
N SER A 271 3.20 -5.85 5.59
CA SER A 271 4.00 -4.61 5.48
C SER A 271 5.49 -4.87 5.65
N VAL A 272 5.88 -5.82 6.52
CA VAL A 272 7.27 -6.25 6.63
C VAL A 272 7.72 -6.92 5.32
N GLY A 273 6.93 -7.83 4.77
CA GLY A 273 7.21 -8.45 3.47
C GLY A 273 7.33 -7.41 2.35
N GLN A 274 6.37 -6.47 2.29
CA GLN A 274 6.35 -5.36 1.34
C GLN A 274 7.62 -4.51 1.41
N TYR A 275 8.08 -4.18 2.62
CA TYR A 275 9.31 -3.42 2.81
C TYR A 275 10.54 -4.11 2.18
N TYR A 276 10.69 -5.43 2.36
CA TYR A 276 11.79 -6.19 1.75
C TYR A 276 11.65 -6.26 0.22
N LEU A 277 10.43 -6.40 -0.28
CA LEU A 277 10.13 -6.40 -1.70
C LEU A 277 10.52 -5.06 -2.36
N GLU A 278 10.08 -3.95 -1.78
CA GLU A 278 10.45 -2.59 -2.23
C GLU A 278 11.96 -2.38 -2.24
N ARG A 279 12.65 -2.82 -1.18
CA ARG A 279 14.09 -2.72 -1.10
C ARG A 279 14.81 -3.54 -2.17
N TYR A 280 14.28 -4.72 -2.50
CA TYR A 280 14.85 -5.55 -3.55
C TYR A 280 14.75 -4.87 -4.93
N TYR A 281 13.58 -4.33 -5.27
CA TYR A 281 13.34 -3.68 -6.56
C TYR A 281 13.92 -2.26 -6.66
N ALA A 282 14.16 -1.58 -5.55
CA ALA A 282 14.84 -0.28 -5.53
C ALA A 282 16.36 -0.35 -5.79
N ARG A 283 16.96 -1.55 -5.79
CA ARG A 283 18.39 -1.72 -6.09
C ARG A 283 18.67 -1.32 -7.53
N GLY A 284 19.62 -0.40 -7.72
CA GLY A 284 20.02 0.09 -9.05
C GLY A 284 19.19 1.26 -9.60
N SER A 285 18.29 1.84 -8.81
CA SER A 285 17.70 3.16 -9.09
C SER A 285 18.57 4.24 -8.44
N SER A 286 18.57 5.45 -9.05
CA SER A 286 19.26 6.62 -8.49
C SER A 286 18.66 7.15 -7.19
N ARG A 287 17.55 6.59 -6.72
CA ARG A 287 16.95 6.89 -5.43
C ARG A 287 17.72 6.19 -4.30
N SER A 288 18.04 6.94 -3.25
CA SER A 288 18.57 6.38 -2.01
C SER A 288 17.62 5.29 -1.47
N LEU A 289 18.21 4.14 -1.12
CA LEU A 289 17.45 3.04 -0.52
C LEU A 289 16.70 3.53 0.73
N PRO A 290 15.42 3.19 0.90
CA PRO A 290 14.68 3.53 2.13
C PRO A 290 15.42 2.96 3.34
N ALA A 291 15.61 3.79 4.37
CA ALA A 291 16.24 3.35 5.61
C ALA A 291 15.40 2.23 6.26
N THR A 292 16.05 1.17 6.77
CA THR A 292 15.33 0.09 7.46
C THR A 292 14.56 0.63 8.67
N PRO A 293 13.44 -0.01 9.09
CA PRO A 293 12.72 0.38 10.31
C PRO A 293 13.68 0.49 11.51
N TRP A 294 14.62 -0.44 11.66
CA TRP A 294 15.67 -0.39 12.66
C TRP A 294 16.65 0.78 12.46
N GLN A 295 17.02 1.12 11.23
CA GLN A 295 17.84 2.29 10.96
C GLN A 295 17.09 3.58 11.27
N LYS A 296 15.78 3.66 10.97
CA LYS A 296 14.94 4.82 11.35
C LYS A 296 14.88 4.98 12.87
N VAL A 297 14.63 3.89 13.60
CA VAL A 297 14.65 3.91 15.07
C VAL A 297 16.03 4.29 15.60
N LYS A 298 17.09 3.67 15.08
CA LYS A 298 18.48 3.94 15.51
C LYS A 298 18.89 5.39 15.23
N THR A 299 18.55 5.95 14.06
CA THR A 299 18.84 7.36 13.74
C THR A 299 18.04 8.32 14.61
N HIS A 300 16.78 8.01 14.93
CA HIS A 300 15.99 8.83 15.86
C HIS A 300 16.53 8.76 17.30
N VAL A 301 16.84 7.57 17.80
CA VAL A 301 17.39 7.38 19.16
C VAL A 301 18.79 7.99 19.27
N LEU A 302 19.67 7.74 18.30
CA LEU A 302 21.04 8.28 18.33
C LEU A 302 21.08 9.80 18.09
N SER A 303 20.18 10.37 17.28
CA SER A 303 20.07 11.81 17.15
C SER A 303 19.55 12.49 18.40
N PHE A 304 18.82 11.77 19.26
CA PHE A 304 18.44 12.24 20.60
C PHE A 304 19.63 12.21 21.58
N SER A 305 20.46 11.18 21.52
CA SER A 305 21.64 10.99 22.38
C SER A 305 22.77 11.95 22.02
N SER A 306 23.08 12.18 20.75
CA SER A 306 24.14 13.10 20.32
C SER A 306 23.82 14.59 20.59
N ARG A 307 22.55 14.92 20.78
CA ARG A 307 22.12 16.28 21.22
C ARG A 307 22.27 16.54 22.71
N GLN A 308 22.44 15.49 23.53
CA GLN A 308 22.68 15.62 24.98
C GLN A 308 24.17 15.59 25.34
N GLY A 309 25.03 14.99 24.49
CA GLY A 309 26.49 14.87 24.72
C GLY A 309 27.36 16.09 24.37
N GLY A 310 26.76 17.15 23.86
CA GLY A 310 27.46 18.40 23.50
C GLY A 310 27.53 19.45 24.62
N LYS A 311 27.40 19.03 25.89
CA LYS A 311 27.59 19.87 27.06
C LYS A 311 28.57 19.19 28.00
N ALA A 312 29.85 19.35 27.72
CA ALA A 312 30.94 19.29 28.69
C ALA A 312 32.03 20.27 28.23
#